data_dbbf01be53c689001d04271e7e7d77d2
#
_entry.id   dbbf01be53c689001d04271e7e7d77d2
#
_cell.length_a   1.000
_cell.length_b   1.000
_cell.length_c   1.000
_cell.angle_alpha   90.00
_cell.angle_beta   90.00
_cell.angle_gamma   90.00
#
_symmetry.space_group_name_H-M   'P 1'
#
loop_
_entity.id
_entity.type
_entity.pdbx_description
1 polymer ?
#
loop_
_entity_poly.entity_id
_entity_poly.type
_entity_poly.pdbx_seq_one_letter_code
_entity_poly.pdbx_strand_id
1 'polypeptide(L)'
;MSGSQIQGNKFPCVSIPSGVQSAAKYLAANYKWLDTFCRIVICFDNDEAGNKAAEKCMEVLPRGKVAIAKLDRNDVNDHLVLGEGELVKDRLWKARPVRPDSLINAADAWDLFTKETSKPISDFPFPKLNEYTKGLFPSQIFTVASASGAGKSTICRELCHHFLKRNIKVGYIGLEESVQRTLQGLVGIDLNIPLHLNEDVITKDDLRIAFDNLTSTRNLFLYNHFGSLEPDVLLEQIRYLATVDGVKVVILDHISIVLSGLELDNERKAIDIIMTKLRSLSEATGIAIVLVSHLRRPQGQSHESGREVDTSDLRGSHSLLQLSDVVLSASRNQLEASERHRLQLKVLKSRHTGITGEVDKLLYDQKTGRLVVYEDFI
;
A
#
# COMPACT_ATOMS: atom_id res chain seq x y z
N MET A 1 -22.21 -16.91 43.03
CA MET A 1 -22.81 -18.24 42.78
C MET A 1 -21.74 -19.17 42.26
N SER A 2 -21.64 -20.38 42.74
CA SER A 2 -20.67 -21.33 42.25
C SER A 2 -21.16 -21.93 40.93
N GLY A 3 -20.26 -22.10 39.96
CA GLY A 3 -20.57 -22.73 38.66
C GLY A 3 -21.16 -24.16 38.80
N SER A 4 -21.07 -24.77 39.97
CA SER A 4 -21.69 -26.05 40.31
C SER A 4 -23.21 -26.07 40.15
N GLN A 5 -23.88 -24.94 40.35
CA GLN A 5 -25.34 -24.83 40.20
C GLN A 5 -25.77 -24.89 38.71
N ILE A 6 -24.89 -24.45 37.79
CA ILE A 6 -25.19 -24.47 36.37
C ILE A 6 -24.89 -25.81 35.72
N GLN A 7 -23.90 -26.57 36.23
CA GLN A 7 -23.36 -27.74 35.56
C GLN A 7 -23.70 -29.10 36.22
N GLY A 8 -24.37 -29.11 37.36
CA GLY A 8 -24.70 -30.36 38.03
C GLY A 8 -23.48 -31.23 38.36
N ASN A 9 -22.38 -30.63 38.76
CA ASN A 9 -21.13 -31.24 39.24
C ASN A 9 -20.34 -32.12 38.22
N LYS A 10 -20.66 -32.09 36.95
CA LYS A 10 -19.94 -32.93 35.97
C LYS A 10 -18.68 -32.30 35.38
N PHE A 11 -18.52 -30.99 35.48
CA PHE A 11 -17.40 -30.26 34.87
C PHE A 11 -16.78 -29.28 35.87
N PRO A 12 -15.43 -29.15 35.86
CA PRO A 12 -14.76 -28.18 36.73
C PRO A 12 -15.15 -26.76 36.34
N CYS A 13 -15.64 -26.01 37.30
CA CYS A 13 -15.95 -24.60 37.14
C CYS A 13 -15.35 -23.83 38.31
N VAL A 14 -14.64 -22.76 38.03
CA VAL A 14 -13.95 -21.93 39.03
C VAL A 14 -14.34 -20.46 38.83
N SER A 15 -14.40 -19.71 39.93
CA SER A 15 -14.53 -18.27 39.89
C SER A 15 -13.20 -17.60 40.17
N ILE A 16 -12.99 -16.43 39.58
CA ILE A 16 -11.77 -15.64 39.77
C ILE A 16 -11.91 -14.88 41.11
N PRO A 17 -10.96 -15.04 42.05
CA PRO A 17 -10.94 -14.21 43.26
C PRO A 17 -10.61 -12.75 42.88
N SER A 18 -11.21 -11.81 43.62
CA SER A 18 -10.93 -10.38 43.53
C SER A 18 -11.34 -9.70 42.18
N GLY A 19 -12.28 -10.30 41.44
CA GLY A 19 -12.90 -9.71 40.26
C GLY A 19 -12.05 -9.78 38.98
N VAL A 20 -12.62 -9.28 37.89
CA VAL A 20 -12.06 -9.42 36.52
C VAL A 20 -10.71 -8.73 36.32
N GLN A 21 -10.40 -7.66 37.05
CA GLN A 21 -9.12 -6.94 36.92
C GLN A 21 -7.89 -7.79 37.28
N SER A 22 -8.07 -8.78 38.18
CA SER A 22 -6.99 -9.69 38.61
C SER A 22 -6.97 -11.01 37.86
N ALA A 23 -7.93 -11.25 36.97
CA ALA A 23 -8.15 -12.53 36.28
C ALA A 23 -6.90 -13.04 35.56
N ALA A 24 -6.28 -12.22 34.72
CA ALA A 24 -5.09 -12.62 33.96
C ALA A 24 -3.93 -13.06 34.87
N LYS A 25 -3.72 -12.37 36.01
CA LYS A 25 -2.68 -12.74 36.99
C LYS A 25 -2.95 -14.10 37.62
N TYR A 26 -4.18 -14.38 38.04
CA TYR A 26 -4.53 -15.69 38.63
C TYR A 26 -4.48 -16.81 37.63
N LEU A 27 -4.91 -16.59 36.41
CA LEU A 27 -4.84 -17.59 35.34
C LEU A 27 -3.39 -17.90 34.95
N ALA A 28 -2.55 -16.87 34.84
CA ALA A 28 -1.11 -17.06 34.58
C ALA A 28 -0.42 -17.88 35.69
N ALA A 29 -0.73 -17.60 36.95
CA ALA A 29 -0.16 -18.34 38.06
C ALA A 29 -0.57 -19.83 38.08
N ASN A 30 -1.71 -20.17 37.48
CA ASN A 30 -2.22 -21.53 37.37
C ASN A 30 -2.07 -22.15 35.97
N TYR A 31 -1.18 -21.59 35.13
CA TYR A 31 -1.02 -22.01 33.74
C TYR A 31 -0.82 -23.54 33.59
N LYS A 32 0.10 -24.14 34.36
CA LYS A 32 0.42 -25.57 34.27
C LYS A 32 -0.81 -26.46 34.53
N TRP A 33 -1.67 -26.07 35.50
CA TRP A 33 -2.90 -26.78 35.78
C TRP A 33 -3.94 -26.57 34.68
N LEU A 34 -4.10 -25.35 34.19
CA LEU A 34 -5.00 -25.00 33.07
C LEU A 34 -4.62 -25.71 31.80
N ASP A 35 -3.32 -25.89 31.55
CA ASP A 35 -2.84 -26.59 30.34
C ASP A 35 -3.15 -28.09 30.32
N THR A 36 -3.52 -28.68 31.46
CA THR A 36 -4.00 -30.09 31.51
C THR A 36 -5.38 -30.29 30.90
N PHE A 37 -6.18 -29.23 30.74
CA PHE A 37 -7.51 -29.30 30.15
C PHE A 37 -7.44 -29.23 28.63
N CYS A 38 -8.31 -30.00 27.94
CA CYS A 38 -8.47 -29.94 26.49
C CYS A 38 -9.11 -28.64 26.03
N ARG A 39 -9.94 -28.01 26.90
CA ARG A 39 -10.68 -26.81 26.61
C ARG A 39 -10.88 -25.98 27.86
N ILE A 40 -10.70 -24.69 27.75
CA ILE A 40 -10.91 -23.70 28.81
C ILE A 40 -11.93 -22.70 28.28
N VAL A 41 -13.05 -22.56 28.99
CA VAL A 41 -14.13 -21.61 28.65
C VAL A 41 -14.10 -20.45 29.62
N ILE A 42 -13.87 -19.24 29.11
CA ILE A 42 -13.98 -17.99 29.86
C ILE A 42 -15.44 -17.51 29.73
N CYS A 43 -16.06 -17.19 30.86
CA CYS A 43 -17.37 -16.57 30.90
C CYS A 43 -17.34 -15.44 31.92
N PHE A 44 -17.21 -14.21 31.46
CA PHE A 44 -17.26 -12.99 32.25
C PHE A 44 -18.55 -12.23 31.96
N ASP A 45 -18.81 -11.18 32.74
CA ASP A 45 -19.94 -10.29 32.50
C ASP A 45 -19.86 -9.66 31.10
N ASN A 46 -21.00 -9.46 30.48
CA ASN A 46 -21.10 -8.95 29.12
C ASN A 46 -21.06 -7.41 29.12
N ASP A 47 -20.03 -6.86 29.77
CA ASP A 47 -19.73 -5.44 29.84
C ASP A 47 -18.34 -5.12 29.29
N GLU A 48 -17.99 -3.84 29.23
CA GLU A 48 -16.69 -3.41 28.75
C GLU A 48 -15.52 -3.95 29.59
N ALA A 49 -15.68 -4.04 30.89
CA ALA A 49 -14.67 -4.54 31.81
C ALA A 49 -14.45 -6.05 31.64
N GLY A 50 -15.52 -6.83 31.53
CA GLY A 50 -15.49 -8.26 31.29
C GLY A 50 -14.86 -8.61 29.95
N ASN A 51 -15.21 -7.87 28.89
CA ASN A 51 -14.64 -8.06 27.55
C ASN A 51 -13.12 -7.78 27.50
N LYS A 52 -12.68 -6.64 28.07
CA LYS A 52 -11.24 -6.31 28.19
C LYS A 52 -10.47 -7.32 29.05
N ALA A 53 -11.10 -7.84 30.11
CA ALA A 53 -10.47 -8.86 30.95
C ALA A 53 -10.34 -10.20 30.20
N ALA A 54 -11.33 -10.58 29.40
CA ALA A 54 -11.27 -11.79 28.58
C ALA A 54 -10.10 -11.71 27.58
N GLU A 55 -9.91 -10.58 26.90
CA GLU A 55 -8.77 -10.35 26.00
C GLU A 55 -7.42 -10.54 26.70
N LYS A 56 -7.24 -9.88 27.86
CA LYS A 56 -6.01 -10.04 28.66
C LYS A 56 -5.77 -11.48 29.13
N CYS A 57 -6.84 -12.19 29.46
CA CYS A 57 -6.74 -13.59 29.86
C CYS A 57 -6.29 -14.50 28.73
N MET A 58 -6.65 -14.19 27.49
CA MET A 58 -6.20 -14.94 26.31
C MET A 58 -4.69 -14.88 26.08
N GLU A 59 -4.06 -13.76 26.44
CA GLU A 59 -2.61 -13.59 26.29
C GLU A 59 -1.80 -14.53 27.21
N VAL A 60 -2.37 -14.91 28.35
CA VAL A 60 -1.69 -15.69 29.40
C VAL A 60 -2.15 -17.14 29.49
N LEU A 61 -3.11 -17.55 28.70
CA LEU A 61 -3.66 -18.92 28.70
C LEU A 61 -3.08 -19.81 27.59
N PRO A 62 -3.17 -21.14 27.69
CA PRO A 62 -2.70 -22.06 26.65
C PRO A 62 -3.37 -21.79 25.31
N ARG A 63 -2.56 -21.44 24.31
CA ARG A 63 -3.05 -21.12 22.97
C ARG A 63 -3.82 -22.27 22.33
N GLY A 64 -4.94 -21.97 21.69
CA GLY A 64 -5.78 -22.95 20.99
C GLY A 64 -6.74 -23.75 21.89
N LYS A 65 -6.67 -23.60 23.21
CA LYS A 65 -7.57 -24.28 24.15
C LYS A 65 -8.66 -23.37 24.71
N VAL A 66 -8.55 -22.06 24.49
CA VAL A 66 -9.43 -21.05 25.09
C VAL A 66 -10.63 -20.77 24.19
N ALA A 67 -11.80 -20.76 24.78
CA ALA A 67 -13.04 -20.30 24.16
C ALA A 67 -13.71 -19.25 25.06
N ILE A 68 -14.43 -18.30 24.48
CA ILE A 68 -15.21 -17.30 25.22
C ILE A 68 -16.69 -17.59 25.05
N ALA A 69 -17.40 -17.70 26.16
CA ALA A 69 -18.84 -17.76 26.15
C ALA A 69 -19.40 -16.33 26.28
N LYS A 70 -20.16 -15.92 25.27
CA LYS A 70 -20.89 -14.64 25.29
C LYS A 70 -22.28 -14.88 25.81
N LEU A 71 -22.62 -14.14 26.86
CA LEU A 71 -23.96 -14.15 27.48
C LEU A 71 -24.91 -13.25 26.67
N ASP A 72 -26.19 -13.58 26.67
CA ASP A 72 -27.24 -12.74 26.08
C ASP A 72 -27.68 -11.61 27.02
N ARG A 73 -27.36 -11.72 28.33
CA ARG A 73 -27.58 -10.73 29.38
C ARG A 73 -26.26 -10.24 29.93
N ASN A 74 -26.34 -9.29 30.89
CA ASN A 74 -25.14 -8.72 31.45
C ASN A 74 -24.28 -9.76 32.21
N ASP A 75 -24.92 -10.60 33.02
CA ASP A 75 -24.21 -11.62 33.80
C ASP A 75 -25.00 -12.93 33.89
N VAL A 76 -24.36 -13.95 34.50
CA VAL A 76 -24.97 -15.27 34.73
C VAL A 76 -26.14 -15.19 35.74
N ASN A 77 -26.09 -14.27 36.71
CA ASN A 77 -27.13 -14.14 37.72
C ASN A 77 -28.42 -13.59 37.10
N ASP A 78 -28.34 -12.66 36.18
CA ASP A 78 -29.50 -12.15 35.45
C ASP A 78 -30.25 -13.27 34.72
N HIS A 79 -29.52 -14.20 34.10
CA HIS A 79 -30.11 -15.38 33.49
C HIS A 79 -30.77 -16.31 34.49
N LEU A 80 -30.13 -16.53 35.65
CA LEU A 80 -30.65 -17.46 36.65
C LEU A 80 -31.93 -16.94 37.33
N VAL A 81 -32.01 -15.64 37.61
CA VAL A 81 -33.20 -14.99 38.15
C VAL A 81 -34.41 -15.17 37.23
N LEU A 82 -34.18 -15.21 35.93
CA LEU A 82 -35.24 -15.39 34.93
C LEU A 82 -35.49 -16.85 34.56
N GLY A 83 -34.85 -17.79 35.24
CA GLY A 83 -35.01 -19.23 34.94
C GLY A 83 -34.31 -19.72 33.70
N GLU A 84 -33.39 -18.92 33.12
CA GLU A 84 -32.68 -19.20 31.85
C GLU A 84 -31.37 -19.97 32.06
N GLY A 85 -31.22 -20.78 33.08
CA GLY A 85 -29.99 -21.53 33.37
C GLY A 85 -29.57 -22.48 32.25
N GLU A 86 -30.50 -23.07 31.51
CA GLU A 86 -30.20 -23.91 30.37
C GLU A 86 -29.59 -23.11 29.19
N LEU A 87 -30.00 -21.86 29.00
CA LEU A 87 -29.42 -20.99 28.00
C LEU A 87 -27.95 -20.68 28.31
N VAL A 88 -27.62 -20.44 29.57
CA VAL A 88 -26.22 -20.26 29.98
C VAL A 88 -25.38 -21.48 29.70
N LYS A 89 -25.91 -22.70 30.01
CA LYS A 89 -25.25 -23.97 29.69
C LYS A 89 -25.00 -24.06 28.18
N ASP A 90 -26.00 -23.76 27.36
CA ASP A 90 -25.88 -23.79 25.89
C ASP A 90 -24.80 -22.82 25.41
N ARG A 91 -24.72 -21.60 25.96
CA ARG A 91 -23.65 -20.64 25.64
C ARG A 91 -22.24 -21.13 26.00
N LEU A 92 -22.10 -21.78 27.17
CA LEU A 92 -20.84 -22.37 27.59
C LEU A 92 -20.41 -23.54 26.68
N TRP A 93 -21.33 -24.40 26.26
CA TRP A 93 -21.07 -25.52 25.38
C TRP A 93 -20.75 -25.07 23.95
N LYS A 94 -21.48 -24.10 23.45
CA LYS A 94 -21.31 -23.53 22.10
C LYS A 94 -20.23 -22.45 22.04
N ALA A 95 -19.55 -22.15 23.17
CA ALA A 95 -18.45 -21.17 23.16
C ALA A 95 -17.45 -21.53 22.09
N ARG A 96 -17.12 -20.58 21.23
CA ARG A 96 -16.19 -20.80 20.14
C ARG A 96 -14.74 -20.57 20.59
N PRO A 97 -13.79 -21.40 20.14
CA PRO A 97 -12.37 -21.11 20.36
C PRO A 97 -12.05 -19.71 19.83
N VAL A 98 -11.29 -18.98 20.63
CA VAL A 98 -10.78 -17.69 20.19
C VAL A 98 -9.73 -17.93 19.11
N ARG A 99 -9.99 -17.41 17.96
CA ARG A 99 -9.04 -17.41 16.84
C ARG A 99 -8.28 -16.08 16.85
N PRO A 100 -7.00 -16.08 16.47
CA PRO A 100 -6.33 -14.81 16.14
C PRO A 100 -7.17 -14.04 15.11
N ASP A 101 -7.26 -12.72 15.26
CA ASP A 101 -8.05 -11.85 14.37
C ASP A 101 -7.66 -11.97 12.91
N SER A 102 -6.41 -12.37 12.67
CA SER A 102 -5.88 -12.63 11.33
C SER A 102 -6.42 -13.91 10.67
N LEU A 103 -7.12 -14.79 11.41
CA LEU A 103 -7.65 -16.06 10.92
C LEU A 103 -9.18 -16.02 10.85
N ILE A 104 -9.71 -15.95 9.64
CA ILE A 104 -11.14 -15.92 9.37
C ILE A 104 -11.57 -17.29 8.81
N ASN A 105 -12.70 -17.83 9.30
CA ASN A 105 -13.32 -18.96 8.66
C ASN A 105 -14.00 -18.51 7.36
N ALA A 106 -13.73 -19.17 6.25
CA ALA A 106 -14.33 -18.83 4.97
C ALA A 106 -15.87 -18.80 5.01
N ALA A 107 -16.52 -19.64 5.83
CA ALA A 107 -17.97 -19.64 5.99
C ALA A 107 -18.50 -18.36 6.66
N ASP A 108 -17.66 -17.68 7.45
CA ASP A 108 -18.01 -16.45 8.16
C ASP A 108 -17.59 -15.18 7.35
N ALA A 109 -17.05 -15.36 6.14
CA ALA A 109 -16.47 -14.28 5.33
C ALA A 109 -17.41 -13.72 4.25
N TRP A 110 -18.73 -13.98 4.34
CA TRP A 110 -19.70 -13.52 3.33
C TRP A 110 -19.67 -12.00 3.11
N ASP A 111 -19.62 -11.21 4.17
CA ASP A 111 -19.58 -9.76 4.07
C ASP A 111 -18.28 -9.25 3.44
N LEU A 112 -17.17 -9.97 3.66
CA LEU A 112 -15.89 -9.68 2.99
C LEU A 112 -15.96 -10.05 1.51
N PHE A 113 -16.58 -11.18 1.18
CA PHE A 113 -16.73 -11.64 -0.20
C PHE A 113 -17.63 -10.72 -1.03
N THR A 114 -18.72 -10.22 -0.43
CA THR A 114 -19.69 -9.34 -1.10
C THR A 114 -19.34 -7.86 -1.03
N LYS A 115 -18.24 -7.51 -0.31
CA LYS A 115 -17.75 -6.14 -0.28
C LYS A 115 -17.41 -5.70 -1.70
N GLU A 116 -17.92 -4.53 -2.11
CA GLU A 116 -17.62 -3.97 -3.43
C GLU A 116 -16.12 -3.94 -3.69
N THR A 117 -15.73 -4.44 -4.86
CA THR A 117 -14.34 -4.33 -5.32
C THR A 117 -13.98 -2.86 -5.45
N SER A 118 -12.79 -2.49 -4.96
CA SER A 118 -12.33 -1.11 -5.01
C SER A 118 -12.31 -0.61 -6.47
N LYS A 119 -12.87 0.58 -6.69
CA LYS A 119 -12.81 1.25 -7.99
C LYS A 119 -11.41 1.84 -8.19
N PRO A 120 -10.93 1.96 -9.42
CA PRO A 120 -9.65 2.64 -9.68
C PRO A 120 -9.73 4.10 -9.19
N ILE A 121 -8.63 4.61 -8.65
CA ILE A 121 -8.46 6.02 -8.28
C ILE A 121 -8.53 6.86 -9.56
N SER A 122 -7.88 6.39 -10.62
CA SER A 122 -7.80 7.03 -11.94
C SER A 122 -7.46 6.01 -13.03
N ASP A 123 -7.82 6.36 -14.26
CA ASP A 123 -7.17 5.84 -15.46
C ASP A 123 -5.79 6.50 -15.65
N PHE A 124 -5.03 6.02 -16.61
CA PHE A 124 -3.76 6.59 -17.08
C PHE A 124 -3.96 7.41 -18.37
N PRO A 125 -3.03 8.36 -18.70
CA PRO A 125 -3.10 9.10 -19.95
C PRO A 125 -2.79 8.25 -21.20
N PHE A 126 -2.49 6.96 -21.02
CA PHE A 126 -2.08 6.01 -22.04
C PHE A 126 -3.16 4.96 -22.24
N PRO A 127 -3.88 4.94 -23.40
CA PRO A 127 -5.06 4.11 -23.59
C PRO A 127 -4.81 2.60 -23.47
N LYS A 128 -3.77 2.07 -24.14
CA LYS A 128 -3.47 0.63 -24.06
C LYS A 128 -3.01 0.20 -22.68
N LEU A 129 -2.32 1.07 -21.93
CA LEU A 129 -1.97 0.79 -20.55
C LEU A 129 -3.23 0.57 -19.70
N ASN A 130 -4.31 1.33 -19.94
CA ASN A 130 -5.58 1.12 -19.24
C ASN A 130 -6.24 -0.22 -19.59
N GLU A 131 -6.11 -0.68 -20.82
CA GLU A 131 -6.62 -2.01 -21.21
C GLU A 131 -5.94 -3.13 -20.42
N TYR A 132 -4.63 -3.01 -20.18
CA TYR A 132 -3.80 -3.99 -19.50
C TYR A 132 -3.89 -3.92 -17.98
N THR A 133 -4.18 -2.76 -17.41
CA THR A 133 -4.13 -2.54 -15.95
C THR A 133 -5.49 -2.22 -15.33
N LYS A 134 -6.44 -1.75 -16.12
CA LYS A 134 -7.76 -1.20 -15.70
C LYS A 134 -7.67 0.07 -14.86
N GLY A 135 -6.54 0.78 -14.92
CA GLY A 135 -6.26 1.99 -14.14
C GLY A 135 -5.41 1.75 -12.90
N LEU A 136 -5.29 2.78 -12.07
CA LEU A 136 -4.56 2.79 -10.81
C LEU A 136 -5.52 2.60 -9.64
N PHE A 137 -5.31 1.56 -8.84
CA PHE A 137 -6.19 1.20 -7.72
C PHE A 137 -5.63 1.66 -6.36
N PRO A 138 -6.49 1.82 -5.34
CA PRO A 138 -6.05 2.00 -3.96
C PRO A 138 -5.13 0.85 -3.51
N SER A 139 -4.19 1.15 -2.61
CA SER A 139 -3.20 0.20 -2.09
C SER A 139 -2.30 -0.45 -3.16
N GLN A 140 -2.20 0.14 -4.34
CA GLN A 140 -1.41 -0.41 -5.44
C GLN A 140 -0.01 0.19 -5.47
N ILE A 141 1.01 -0.67 -5.68
CA ILE A 141 2.35 -0.24 -6.04
C ILE A 141 2.53 -0.44 -7.56
N PHE A 142 2.63 0.69 -8.27
CA PHE A 142 2.86 0.77 -9.71
C PHE A 142 4.30 1.19 -9.96
N THR A 143 5.12 0.27 -10.46
CA THR A 143 6.55 0.53 -10.68
C THR A 143 6.82 0.89 -12.14
N VAL A 144 7.49 2.02 -12.36
CA VAL A 144 8.03 2.44 -13.65
C VAL A 144 9.52 2.14 -13.68
N ALA A 145 9.94 1.25 -14.55
CA ALA A 145 11.32 0.82 -14.70
C ALA A 145 11.90 1.24 -16.05
N SER A 146 13.04 1.91 -16.06
CA SER A 146 13.73 2.22 -17.32
C SER A 146 15.22 2.54 -17.10
N ALA A 147 15.97 2.55 -18.18
CA ALA A 147 17.36 3.01 -18.19
C ALA A 147 17.48 4.50 -17.83
N SER A 148 18.69 4.95 -17.51
CA SER A 148 18.97 6.36 -17.34
C SER A 148 18.70 7.13 -18.64
N GLY A 149 18.15 8.35 -18.53
CA GLY A 149 17.83 9.16 -19.69
C GLY A 149 16.66 8.69 -20.56
N ALA A 150 15.97 7.58 -20.24
CA ALA A 150 14.85 7.08 -21.03
C ALA A 150 13.51 7.81 -20.78
N GLY A 151 13.48 8.86 -19.96
CA GLY A 151 12.29 9.70 -19.79
C GLY A 151 11.40 9.36 -18.59
N LYS A 152 11.92 8.65 -17.56
CA LYS A 152 11.16 8.31 -16.33
C LYS A 152 10.46 9.49 -15.69
N SER A 153 11.21 10.56 -15.41
CA SER A 153 10.65 11.74 -14.75
C SER A 153 9.63 12.46 -15.63
N THR A 154 9.76 12.37 -16.97
CA THR A 154 8.74 12.90 -17.89
C THR A 154 7.45 12.07 -17.80
N ILE A 155 7.55 10.73 -17.78
CA ILE A 155 6.38 9.85 -17.54
C ILE A 155 5.73 10.20 -16.20
N CYS A 156 6.51 10.35 -15.13
CA CYS A 156 5.98 10.70 -13.81
C CYS A 156 5.26 12.05 -13.79
N ARG A 157 5.79 13.04 -14.51
CA ARG A 157 5.13 14.35 -14.64
C ARG A 157 3.84 14.28 -15.45
N GLU A 158 3.81 13.51 -16.55
CA GLU A 158 2.57 13.28 -17.30
C GLU A 158 1.51 12.57 -16.44
N LEU A 159 1.89 11.57 -15.66
CA LEU A 159 0.99 10.91 -14.72
C LEU A 159 0.49 11.87 -13.63
N CYS A 160 1.40 12.65 -13.04
CA CYS A 160 1.06 13.66 -12.03
C CYS A 160 0.06 14.68 -12.56
N HIS A 161 0.37 15.29 -13.71
CA HIS A 161 -0.50 16.24 -14.37
C HIS A 161 -1.88 15.65 -14.67
N HIS A 162 -1.93 14.43 -15.21
CA HIS A 162 -3.17 13.70 -15.49
C HIS A 162 -4.03 13.51 -14.25
N PHE A 163 -3.42 13.12 -13.11
CA PHE A 163 -4.13 12.93 -11.85
C PHE A 163 -4.63 14.27 -11.28
N LEU A 164 -3.83 15.33 -11.35
CA LEU A 164 -4.23 16.66 -10.91
C LEU A 164 -5.42 17.18 -11.70
N LYS A 165 -5.46 17.01 -13.04
CA LYS A 165 -6.59 17.37 -13.90
C LYS A 165 -7.87 16.62 -13.58
N ARG A 166 -7.78 15.47 -12.89
CA ARG A 166 -8.91 14.68 -12.35
C ARG A 166 -9.23 14.99 -10.90
N ASN A 167 -8.68 16.10 -10.38
CA ASN A 167 -8.88 16.54 -9.01
C ASN A 167 -8.41 15.53 -7.95
N ILE A 168 -7.39 14.73 -8.27
CA ILE A 168 -6.79 13.76 -7.35
C ILE A 168 -5.63 14.43 -6.62
N LYS A 169 -5.58 14.26 -5.30
CA LYS A 169 -4.46 14.72 -4.48
C LYS A 169 -3.23 13.85 -4.70
N VAL A 170 -2.13 14.48 -5.10
CA VAL A 170 -0.87 13.84 -5.45
C VAL A 170 0.26 14.36 -4.56
N GLY A 171 1.03 13.45 -3.96
CA GLY A 171 2.33 13.76 -3.37
C GLY A 171 3.44 13.41 -4.36
N TYR A 172 4.30 14.36 -4.70
CA TYR A 172 5.44 14.12 -5.58
C TYR A 172 6.74 14.23 -4.78
N ILE A 173 7.42 13.13 -4.63
CA ILE A 173 8.70 12.99 -3.91
C ILE A 173 9.80 12.77 -4.96
N GLY A 174 10.34 13.87 -5.47
CA GLY A 174 11.45 13.87 -6.43
C GLY A 174 12.78 14.03 -5.69
N LEU A 175 13.56 12.98 -5.61
CA LEU A 175 14.84 13.00 -4.87
C LEU A 175 16.04 13.37 -5.76
N GLU A 176 15.87 13.35 -7.08
CA GLU A 176 16.91 13.70 -8.07
C GLU A 176 16.84 15.16 -8.54
N GLU A 177 15.72 15.83 -8.30
CA GLU A 177 15.55 17.20 -8.81
C GLU A 177 14.97 18.13 -7.75
N SER A 178 15.22 19.43 -7.92
CA SER A 178 14.65 20.45 -7.02
C SER A 178 13.14 20.62 -7.24
N VAL A 179 12.45 21.09 -6.19
CA VAL A 179 11.03 21.46 -6.26
C VAL A 179 10.75 22.44 -7.41
N GLN A 180 11.68 23.40 -7.63
CA GLN A 180 11.57 24.36 -8.73
C GLN A 180 11.52 23.65 -10.09
N ARG A 181 12.42 22.67 -10.32
CA ARG A 181 12.50 21.95 -11.59
C ARG A 181 11.27 21.06 -11.81
N THR A 182 10.77 20.42 -10.75
CA THR A 182 9.53 19.66 -10.81
C THR A 182 8.35 20.57 -11.17
N LEU A 183 8.22 21.74 -10.54
CA LEU A 183 7.17 22.71 -10.84
C LEU A 183 7.28 23.26 -12.26
N GLN A 184 8.48 23.63 -12.72
CA GLN A 184 8.70 24.07 -14.11
C GLN A 184 8.26 22.99 -15.11
N GLY A 185 8.57 21.70 -14.81
CA GLY A 185 8.14 20.59 -15.63
C GLY A 185 6.62 20.42 -15.67
N LEU A 186 5.93 20.50 -14.54
CA LEU A 186 4.48 20.34 -14.45
C LEU A 186 3.72 21.53 -15.08
N VAL A 187 4.15 22.76 -14.80
CA VAL A 187 3.58 23.98 -15.42
C VAL A 187 3.85 23.98 -16.92
N GLY A 188 5.05 23.51 -17.35
CA GLY A 188 5.40 23.37 -18.75
C GLY A 188 4.48 22.40 -19.50
N ILE A 189 4.12 21.28 -18.86
CA ILE A 189 3.13 20.31 -19.39
C ILE A 189 1.76 20.98 -19.53
N ASP A 190 1.32 21.75 -18.57
CA ASP A 190 0.03 22.44 -18.61
C ASP A 190 -0.03 23.50 -19.73
N LEU A 191 1.06 24.20 -19.94
CA LEU A 191 1.22 25.20 -21.00
C LEU A 191 1.54 24.61 -22.39
N ASN A 192 1.94 23.34 -22.48
CA ASN A 192 2.54 22.74 -23.66
C ASN A 192 3.82 23.48 -24.13
N ILE A 193 4.66 23.92 -23.18
CA ILE A 193 5.92 24.62 -23.42
C ILE A 193 7.01 23.98 -22.53
N PRO A 194 8.15 23.53 -23.09
CA PRO A 194 9.27 23.05 -22.27
C PRO A 194 10.00 24.23 -21.61
N LEU A 195 9.50 24.70 -20.48
CA LEU A 195 9.95 25.90 -19.78
C LEU A 195 11.45 25.90 -19.48
N HIS A 196 12.02 24.76 -19.19
CA HIS A 196 13.48 24.61 -18.91
C HIS A 196 14.39 24.87 -20.13
N LEU A 197 13.83 24.90 -21.33
CA LEU A 197 14.53 25.22 -22.57
C LEU A 197 14.16 26.59 -23.13
N ASN A 198 13.09 27.20 -22.63
CA ASN A 198 12.47 28.39 -23.21
C ASN A 198 12.03 29.38 -22.13
N GLU A 199 12.95 29.76 -21.23
CA GLU A 199 12.65 30.63 -20.10
C GLU A 199 12.13 32.02 -20.54
N ASP A 200 12.56 32.51 -21.72
CA ASP A 200 12.20 33.82 -22.25
C ASP A 200 10.92 33.84 -23.11
N VAL A 201 10.29 32.68 -23.35
CA VAL A 201 9.14 32.59 -24.27
C VAL A 201 7.82 33.00 -23.60
N ILE A 202 7.79 33.05 -22.29
CA ILE A 202 6.57 33.36 -21.52
C ILE A 202 6.81 34.53 -20.56
N THR A 203 5.83 35.42 -20.44
CA THR A 203 5.92 36.52 -19.48
C THR A 203 5.78 35.99 -18.04
N LYS A 204 6.31 36.75 -17.06
CA LYS A 204 6.15 36.39 -15.65
C LYS A 204 4.69 36.36 -15.21
N ASP A 205 3.84 37.20 -15.79
CA ASP A 205 2.42 37.27 -15.47
C ASP A 205 1.69 36.02 -16.00
N ASP A 206 1.95 35.61 -17.25
CA ASP A 206 1.38 34.39 -17.83
C ASP A 206 1.87 33.13 -17.08
N LEU A 207 3.15 33.11 -16.70
CA LEU A 207 3.71 32.01 -15.89
C LEU A 207 3.02 31.96 -14.52
N ARG A 208 2.74 33.11 -13.91
CA ARG A 208 2.01 33.19 -12.64
C ARG A 208 0.59 32.63 -12.78
N ILE A 209 -0.11 33.02 -13.84
CA ILE A 209 -1.46 32.52 -14.14
C ILE A 209 -1.46 30.99 -14.32
N ALA A 210 -0.51 30.47 -15.08
CA ALA A 210 -0.39 29.04 -15.30
C ALA A 210 -0.09 28.26 -14.00
N PHE A 211 0.81 28.80 -13.18
CA PHE A 211 1.12 28.25 -11.86
C PHE A 211 -0.13 28.25 -10.95
N ASP A 212 -0.84 29.36 -10.86
CA ASP A 212 -2.04 29.48 -10.04
C ASP A 212 -3.15 28.53 -10.53
N ASN A 213 -3.32 28.36 -11.84
CA ASN A 213 -4.27 27.40 -12.41
C ASN A 213 -3.94 25.95 -12.03
N LEU A 214 -2.66 25.56 -12.11
CA LEU A 214 -2.23 24.21 -11.74
C LEU A 214 -2.39 23.95 -10.24
N THR A 215 -2.13 24.95 -9.40
CA THR A 215 -2.06 24.82 -7.94
C THR A 215 -3.33 25.24 -7.21
N SER A 216 -4.31 25.84 -7.90
CA SER A 216 -5.56 26.39 -7.32
C SER A 216 -6.34 25.39 -6.47
N THR A 217 -6.34 24.12 -6.83
CA THR A 217 -7.03 23.05 -6.11
C THR A 217 -6.32 22.62 -4.83
N ARG A 218 -5.06 23.05 -4.64
CA ARG A 218 -4.16 22.60 -3.54
C ARG A 218 -3.99 21.07 -3.46
N ASN A 219 -4.08 20.40 -4.59
CA ASN A 219 -3.97 18.93 -4.68
C ASN A 219 -2.55 18.43 -4.93
N LEU A 220 -1.57 19.32 -5.11
CA LEU A 220 -0.17 18.97 -5.35
C LEU A 220 0.67 19.25 -4.09
N PHE A 221 1.31 18.18 -3.57
CA PHE A 221 2.24 18.24 -2.45
C PHE A 221 3.63 17.85 -2.95
N LEU A 222 4.61 18.71 -2.73
CA LEU A 222 5.99 18.50 -3.17
C LEU A 222 6.90 18.30 -1.96
N TYR A 223 7.77 17.32 -2.03
CA TYR A 223 8.76 17.10 -0.99
C TYR A 223 10.00 17.96 -1.24
N ASN A 224 10.24 18.90 -0.32
CA ASN A 224 11.35 19.85 -0.44
C ASN A 224 12.62 19.29 0.23
N HIS A 225 13.22 18.29 -0.39
CA HIS A 225 14.50 17.72 0.00
C HIS A 225 15.25 17.25 -1.25
N PHE A 226 16.55 17.37 -1.23
CA PHE A 226 17.43 16.93 -2.31
C PHE A 226 18.51 16.01 -1.74
N GLY A 227 18.66 14.83 -2.33
CA GLY A 227 19.69 13.86 -1.96
C GLY A 227 19.13 12.66 -1.17
N SER A 228 20.02 12.02 -0.42
CA SER A 228 19.69 10.81 0.35
C SER A 228 18.71 11.10 1.49
N LEU A 229 17.80 10.17 1.70
CA LEU A 229 16.78 10.24 2.73
C LEU A 229 16.74 8.90 3.48
N GLU A 230 16.65 8.96 4.80
CA GLU A 230 16.47 7.73 5.58
C GLU A 230 15.11 7.08 5.29
N PRO A 231 15.08 5.75 5.12
CA PRO A 231 13.84 5.02 4.78
C PRO A 231 12.66 5.30 5.71
N ASP A 232 12.90 5.36 7.00
CA ASP A 232 11.84 5.56 7.99
C ASP A 232 11.27 6.98 7.93
N VAL A 233 12.10 7.99 7.66
CA VAL A 233 11.64 9.37 7.43
C VAL A 233 10.76 9.45 6.19
N LEU A 234 11.17 8.80 5.09
CA LEU A 234 10.36 8.74 3.87
C LEU A 234 8.97 8.12 4.14
N LEU A 235 8.92 7.00 4.84
CA LEU A 235 7.67 6.31 5.16
C LEU A 235 6.75 7.15 6.03
N GLU A 236 7.30 7.88 7.01
CA GLU A 236 6.56 8.83 7.85
C GLU A 236 5.95 9.96 7.01
N GLN A 237 6.71 10.54 6.06
CA GLN A 237 6.19 11.57 5.16
C GLN A 237 5.04 11.04 4.29
N ILE A 238 5.19 9.85 3.71
CA ILE A 238 4.11 9.23 2.91
C ILE A 238 2.89 8.95 3.78
N ARG A 239 3.08 8.47 5.01
CA ARG A 239 1.99 8.25 5.96
C ARG A 239 1.25 9.54 6.28
N TYR A 240 1.98 10.62 6.55
CA TYR A 240 1.41 11.94 6.82
C TYR A 240 0.57 12.43 5.64
N LEU A 241 1.13 12.39 4.41
CA LEU A 241 0.42 12.76 3.19
C LEU A 241 -0.89 11.97 3.02
N ALA A 242 -0.86 10.67 3.30
CA ALA A 242 -2.03 9.80 3.16
C ALA A 242 -3.11 10.08 4.22
N THR A 243 -2.71 10.21 5.49
CA THR A 243 -3.66 10.23 6.63
C THR A 243 -4.12 11.63 7.01
N VAL A 244 -3.26 12.64 6.83
CA VAL A 244 -3.56 14.03 7.22
C VAL A 244 -4.03 14.84 6.02
N ASP A 245 -3.27 14.83 4.93
CA ASP A 245 -3.59 15.63 3.73
C ASP A 245 -4.58 14.93 2.80
N GLY A 246 -4.82 13.63 3.01
CA GLY A 246 -5.74 12.82 2.22
C GLY A 246 -5.26 12.58 0.79
N VAL A 247 -3.93 12.56 0.59
CA VAL A 247 -3.30 12.22 -0.69
C VAL A 247 -3.69 10.80 -1.09
N LYS A 248 -4.01 10.62 -2.36
CA LYS A 248 -4.42 9.32 -2.92
C LYS A 248 -3.32 8.63 -3.71
N VAL A 249 -2.43 9.40 -4.29
CA VAL A 249 -1.32 8.89 -5.10
C VAL A 249 -0.02 9.57 -4.65
N VAL A 250 1.01 8.77 -4.38
CA VAL A 250 2.38 9.28 -4.19
C VAL A 250 3.23 8.82 -5.37
N ILE A 251 3.95 9.76 -5.98
CA ILE A 251 4.99 9.50 -6.98
C ILE A 251 6.34 9.61 -6.29
N LEU A 252 7.13 8.55 -6.32
CA LEU A 252 8.46 8.46 -5.73
C LEU A 252 9.52 8.29 -6.82
N ASP A 253 10.25 9.35 -7.14
CA ASP A 253 11.28 9.39 -8.18
C ASP A 253 12.65 9.74 -7.56
N HIS A 254 13.56 8.76 -7.29
CA HIS A 254 13.42 7.31 -7.39
C HIS A 254 13.94 6.61 -6.14
N ILE A 255 13.56 5.34 -5.95
CA ILE A 255 13.86 4.56 -4.73
C ILE A 255 15.36 4.40 -4.45
N SER A 256 16.21 4.33 -5.46
CA SER A 256 17.65 4.05 -5.28
C SER A 256 18.41 5.18 -4.58
N ILE A 257 17.91 6.41 -4.53
CA ILE A 257 18.55 7.52 -3.79
C ILE A 257 18.43 7.32 -2.29
N VAL A 258 17.35 6.72 -1.83
CA VAL A 258 17.17 6.38 -0.41
C VAL A 258 18.28 5.43 0.09
N LEU A 259 18.97 4.78 -0.85
CA LEU A 259 19.97 3.74 -0.61
C LEU A 259 21.39 4.20 -0.98
N SER A 260 21.55 5.45 -1.43
CA SER A 260 22.84 5.96 -1.86
C SER A 260 23.84 5.96 -0.70
N GLY A 261 24.97 5.26 -0.91
CA GLY A 261 26.02 5.09 0.11
C GLY A 261 26.12 3.69 0.71
N LEU A 262 25.25 2.76 0.34
CA LEU A 262 25.34 1.37 0.78
C LEU A 262 26.16 0.53 -0.24
N GLU A 263 26.86 -0.49 0.28
CA GLU A 263 27.47 -1.53 -0.57
C GLU A 263 26.40 -2.32 -1.33
N LEU A 264 26.72 -2.88 -2.52
CA LEU A 264 25.77 -3.55 -3.41
C LEU A 264 24.90 -4.64 -2.76
N ASP A 265 25.47 -5.45 -1.86
CA ASP A 265 24.70 -6.48 -1.16
C ASP A 265 23.80 -5.90 -0.08
N ASN A 266 24.18 -4.79 0.52
CA ASN A 266 23.37 -4.03 1.45
C ASN A 266 22.26 -3.25 0.73
N GLU A 267 22.51 -2.77 -0.51
CA GLU A 267 21.51 -2.10 -1.34
C GLU A 267 20.33 -3.02 -1.64
N ARG A 268 20.56 -4.28 -2.03
CA ARG A 268 19.48 -5.25 -2.30
C ARG A 268 18.62 -5.49 -1.07
N LYS A 269 19.25 -5.79 0.07
CA LYS A 269 18.52 -6.01 1.33
C LYS A 269 17.71 -4.80 1.74
N ALA A 270 18.26 -3.61 1.55
CA ALA A 270 17.58 -2.37 1.87
C ALA A 270 16.38 -2.10 0.94
N ILE A 271 16.49 -2.41 -0.37
CA ILE A 271 15.34 -2.39 -1.30
C ILE A 271 14.26 -3.35 -0.82
N ASP A 272 14.60 -4.58 -0.43
CA ASP A 272 13.64 -5.58 0.04
C ASP A 272 12.89 -5.06 1.29
N ILE A 273 13.60 -4.48 2.24
CA ILE A 273 13.02 -3.90 3.46
C ILE A 273 12.10 -2.73 3.11
N ILE A 274 12.54 -1.80 2.28
CA ILE A 274 11.75 -0.61 1.89
C ILE A 274 10.50 -1.05 1.14
N MET A 275 10.61 -1.94 0.16
CA MET A 275 9.47 -2.42 -0.60
C MET A 275 8.44 -3.12 0.31
N THR A 276 8.89 -3.89 1.29
CA THR A 276 8.01 -4.52 2.27
C THR A 276 7.29 -3.47 3.13
N LYS A 277 8.02 -2.45 3.60
CA LYS A 277 7.44 -1.35 4.39
C LYS A 277 6.47 -0.50 3.56
N LEU A 278 6.82 -0.18 2.29
CA LEU A 278 5.94 0.54 1.36
C LEU A 278 4.65 -0.25 1.08
N ARG A 279 4.75 -1.57 0.90
CA ARG A 279 3.58 -2.44 0.72
C ARG A 279 2.68 -2.39 1.94
N SER A 280 3.24 -2.57 3.13
CA SER A 280 2.48 -2.51 4.39
C SER A 280 1.82 -1.13 4.60
N LEU A 281 2.54 -0.05 4.27
CA LEU A 281 2.02 1.31 4.36
C LEU A 281 0.88 1.54 3.37
N SER A 282 1.04 1.12 2.13
CA SER A 282 0.04 1.23 1.07
C SER A 282 -1.25 0.50 1.44
N GLU A 283 -1.15 -0.73 1.96
CA GLU A 283 -2.31 -1.49 2.45
C GLU A 283 -3.00 -0.83 3.66
N ALA A 284 -2.22 -0.31 4.61
CA ALA A 284 -2.76 0.29 5.82
C ALA A 284 -3.45 1.64 5.57
N THR A 285 -3.03 2.39 4.53
CA THR A 285 -3.52 3.74 4.27
C THR A 285 -4.43 3.86 3.06
N GLY A 286 -4.44 2.84 2.19
CA GLY A 286 -5.17 2.90 0.92
C GLY A 286 -4.48 3.74 -0.16
N ILE A 287 -3.28 4.28 0.09
CA ILE A 287 -2.56 5.11 -0.88
C ILE A 287 -1.99 4.27 -2.02
N ALA A 288 -2.08 4.77 -3.25
CA ALA A 288 -1.35 4.19 -4.38
C ALA A 288 0.04 4.83 -4.49
N ILE A 289 1.04 4.01 -4.83
CA ILE A 289 2.43 4.46 -4.96
C ILE A 289 2.89 4.21 -6.39
N VAL A 290 3.23 5.29 -7.11
CA VAL A 290 3.95 5.23 -8.38
C VAL A 290 5.44 5.31 -8.07
N LEU A 291 6.12 4.20 -8.23
CA LEU A 291 7.51 4.03 -7.84
C LEU A 291 8.41 4.00 -9.08
N VAL A 292 9.45 4.82 -9.09
CA VAL A 292 10.47 4.78 -10.15
C VAL A 292 11.66 3.92 -9.72
N SER A 293 12.09 3.04 -10.62
CA SER A 293 13.27 2.20 -10.44
C SER A 293 14.18 2.23 -11.67
N HIS A 294 15.48 2.21 -11.42
CA HIS A 294 16.46 2.03 -12.48
C HIS A 294 16.61 0.55 -12.87
N LEU A 295 17.03 0.32 -14.11
CA LEU A 295 17.43 -0.99 -14.59
C LEU A 295 18.88 -1.30 -14.17
N ARG A 296 19.20 -2.59 -14.09
CA ARG A 296 20.59 -3.06 -14.03
C ARG A 296 21.33 -2.71 -15.32
N ARG A 297 22.62 -2.50 -15.21
CA ARG A 297 23.47 -2.46 -16.40
C ARG A 297 23.50 -3.86 -17.02
N PRO A 298 23.09 -4.03 -18.27
CA PRO A 298 23.05 -5.33 -18.91
C PRO A 298 24.48 -5.82 -19.21
N GLN A 299 24.63 -7.14 -19.24
CA GLN A 299 25.82 -7.75 -19.84
C GLN A 299 25.54 -7.88 -21.35
N GLY A 300 26.21 -7.09 -22.18
CA GLY A 300 26.02 -7.08 -23.64
C GLY A 300 25.37 -5.80 -24.15
N GLN A 301 24.36 -5.89 -24.99
CA GLN A 301 23.72 -4.73 -25.62
C GLN A 301 23.13 -3.80 -24.55
N SER A 302 23.48 -2.50 -24.64
CA SER A 302 23.01 -1.48 -23.72
C SER A 302 21.50 -1.24 -23.85
N HIS A 303 20.83 -0.92 -22.75
CA HIS A 303 19.44 -0.43 -22.80
C HIS A 303 19.30 0.88 -23.59
N GLU A 304 20.37 1.67 -23.68
CA GLU A 304 20.42 2.92 -24.43
C GLU A 304 20.33 2.70 -25.95
N SER A 305 20.63 1.48 -26.45
CA SER A 305 20.46 1.09 -27.85
C SER A 305 19.07 0.52 -28.18
N GLY A 306 18.08 0.73 -27.29
CA GLY A 306 16.71 0.28 -27.52
C GLY A 306 16.46 -1.20 -27.22
N ARG A 307 17.37 -1.88 -26.51
CA ARG A 307 17.14 -3.25 -26.07
C ARG A 307 15.84 -3.32 -25.27
N GLU A 308 15.00 -4.29 -25.58
CA GLU A 308 13.80 -4.59 -24.80
C GLU A 308 14.16 -4.90 -23.34
N VAL A 309 13.31 -4.40 -22.44
CA VAL A 309 13.44 -4.62 -21.01
C VAL A 309 12.62 -5.85 -20.63
N ASP A 310 13.23 -6.73 -19.85
CA ASP A 310 12.55 -7.84 -19.24
C ASP A 310 12.61 -7.78 -17.69
N THR A 311 11.97 -8.74 -17.03
CA THR A 311 11.91 -8.77 -15.56
C THR A 311 13.27 -8.97 -14.89
N SER A 312 14.25 -9.58 -15.58
CA SER A 312 15.60 -9.81 -15.08
C SER A 312 16.45 -8.54 -15.06
N ASP A 313 16.06 -7.52 -15.82
CA ASP A 313 16.74 -6.23 -15.90
C ASP A 313 16.44 -5.29 -14.72
N LEU A 314 15.46 -5.62 -13.89
CA LEU A 314 15.11 -4.79 -12.73
C LEU A 314 16.29 -4.73 -11.74
N ARG A 315 16.70 -3.50 -11.39
CA ARG A 315 17.77 -3.28 -10.43
C ARG A 315 17.30 -3.59 -9.02
N GLY A 316 18.12 -4.32 -8.27
CA GLY A 316 17.97 -4.51 -6.83
C GLY A 316 17.51 -5.92 -6.51
N SER A 317 16.25 -6.24 -6.58
CA SER A 317 15.81 -7.50 -6.03
C SER A 317 14.53 -8.05 -6.67
N HIS A 318 14.30 -9.32 -6.43
CA HIS A 318 13.02 -9.96 -6.69
C HIS A 318 11.85 -9.23 -6.02
N SER A 319 12.08 -8.52 -4.93
CA SER A 319 11.01 -7.84 -4.18
C SER A 319 10.35 -6.71 -4.97
N LEU A 320 11.11 -5.97 -5.81
CA LEU A 320 10.49 -4.99 -6.72
C LEU A 320 9.43 -5.63 -7.60
N LEU A 321 9.77 -6.76 -8.25
CA LEU A 321 8.82 -7.49 -9.07
C LEU A 321 7.70 -8.13 -8.23
N GLN A 322 8.03 -8.75 -7.09
CA GLN A 322 7.07 -9.48 -6.27
C GLN A 322 6.04 -8.56 -5.59
N LEU A 323 6.50 -7.44 -5.01
CA LEU A 323 5.68 -6.55 -4.21
C LEU A 323 4.96 -5.48 -5.02
N SER A 324 5.39 -5.20 -6.26
CA SER A 324 4.64 -4.35 -7.19
C SER A 324 3.41 -5.09 -7.73
N ASP A 325 2.31 -4.38 -7.89
CA ASP A 325 1.10 -4.89 -8.51
C ASP A 325 1.15 -4.76 -10.03
N VAL A 326 1.73 -3.65 -10.51
CA VAL A 326 2.02 -3.42 -11.92
C VAL A 326 3.49 -3.04 -12.06
N VAL A 327 4.15 -3.58 -13.07
CA VAL A 327 5.50 -3.16 -13.49
C VAL A 327 5.43 -2.76 -14.94
N LEU A 328 5.64 -1.48 -15.18
CA LEU A 328 5.73 -0.85 -16.50
C LEU A 328 7.20 -0.61 -16.81
N SER A 329 7.68 -1.08 -17.94
CA SER A 329 8.98 -0.68 -18.48
C SER A 329 8.83 0.35 -19.58
N ALA A 330 9.82 1.25 -19.67
CA ALA A 330 9.97 2.19 -20.77
C ALA A 330 11.35 2.01 -21.38
N SER A 331 11.38 1.69 -22.66
CA SER A 331 12.61 1.56 -23.47
C SER A 331 12.68 2.65 -24.53
N ARG A 332 13.90 3.06 -24.86
CA ARG A 332 14.18 4.11 -25.83
C ARG A 332 15.53 3.87 -26.48
N ASN A 333 15.59 3.91 -27.81
CA ASN A 333 16.85 3.91 -28.51
C ASN A 333 17.41 5.34 -28.59
N GLN A 334 18.38 5.64 -27.73
CA GLN A 334 19.00 6.96 -27.63
C GLN A 334 20.12 7.16 -28.68
N LEU A 335 20.65 6.07 -29.25
CA LEU A 335 21.76 6.08 -30.17
C LEU A 335 21.30 6.36 -31.60
N GLU A 336 20.08 5.93 -31.95
CA GLU A 336 19.52 6.13 -33.29
C GLU A 336 18.78 7.46 -33.37
N ALA A 337 19.20 8.35 -34.25
CA ALA A 337 18.68 9.71 -34.35
C ALA A 337 17.16 9.76 -34.66
N SER A 338 16.66 8.81 -35.45
CA SER A 338 15.24 8.67 -35.81
C SER A 338 14.37 8.15 -34.66
N GLU A 339 14.97 7.43 -33.71
CA GLU A 339 14.26 6.74 -32.63
C GLU A 339 14.43 7.43 -31.25
N ARG A 340 15.41 8.34 -31.13
CA ARG A 340 15.77 8.94 -29.82
C ARG A 340 14.68 9.72 -29.12
N HIS A 341 13.56 10.02 -29.78
CA HIS A 341 12.38 10.67 -29.18
C HIS A 341 11.20 9.73 -28.97
N ARG A 342 11.34 8.46 -29.40
CA ARG A 342 10.31 7.43 -29.29
C ARG A 342 10.53 6.56 -28.07
N LEU A 343 9.50 6.36 -27.27
CA LEU A 343 9.50 5.47 -26.13
C LEU A 343 8.52 4.34 -26.39
N GLN A 344 8.96 3.11 -26.17
CA GLN A 344 8.08 1.94 -26.12
C GLN A 344 7.76 1.63 -24.66
N LEU A 345 6.49 1.60 -24.33
CA LEU A 345 6.00 1.12 -23.04
C LEU A 345 5.66 -0.37 -23.13
N LYS A 346 5.99 -1.13 -22.06
CA LYS A 346 5.68 -2.56 -21.96
C LYS A 346 5.28 -2.90 -20.52
N VAL A 347 4.15 -3.56 -20.36
CA VAL A 347 3.71 -4.09 -19.07
C VAL A 347 4.43 -5.42 -18.83
N LEU A 348 5.33 -5.46 -17.86
CA LEU A 348 6.06 -6.66 -17.45
C LEU A 348 5.28 -7.50 -16.44
N LYS A 349 4.40 -6.85 -15.69
CA LYS A 349 3.52 -7.49 -14.69
C LYS A 349 2.25 -6.68 -14.51
N SER A 350 1.12 -7.35 -14.42
CA SER A 350 -0.15 -6.80 -13.94
C SER A 350 -0.83 -7.85 -13.06
N ARG A 351 -0.86 -7.61 -11.74
CA ARG A 351 -1.47 -8.55 -10.79
C ARG A 351 -2.99 -8.62 -10.95
N HIS A 352 -3.61 -7.51 -11.29
CA HIS A 352 -5.06 -7.41 -11.41
C HIS A 352 -5.61 -8.15 -12.62
N THR A 353 -4.95 -8.02 -13.78
CA THR A 353 -5.43 -8.58 -15.04
C THR A 353 -4.67 -9.81 -15.50
N GLY A 354 -3.42 -9.98 -15.06
CA GLY A 354 -2.49 -11.00 -15.57
C GLY A 354 -1.96 -10.70 -16.98
N ILE A 355 -2.38 -9.59 -17.61
CA ILE A 355 -2.01 -9.26 -18.98
C ILE A 355 -0.65 -8.56 -19.00
N THR A 356 0.24 -9.02 -19.88
CA THR A 356 1.58 -8.46 -20.07
C THR A 356 1.86 -8.27 -21.58
N GLY A 357 2.76 -7.39 -21.90
CA GLY A 357 3.15 -7.13 -23.32
C GLY A 357 3.35 -5.65 -23.61
N GLU A 358 3.61 -5.36 -24.88
CA GLU A 358 3.75 -4.00 -25.37
C GLU A 358 2.40 -3.26 -25.32
N VAL A 359 2.50 -2.01 -24.89
CA VAL A 359 1.35 -1.11 -24.79
C VAL A 359 1.60 0.14 -25.66
N ASP A 360 1.37 1.32 -25.12
CA ASP A 360 1.48 2.55 -25.88
C ASP A 360 2.90 2.86 -26.33
N LYS A 361 3.03 3.38 -27.55
CA LYS A 361 4.23 4.04 -28.07
C LYS A 361 4.09 5.53 -27.84
N LEU A 362 5.11 6.15 -27.26
CA LEU A 362 5.09 7.57 -26.92
C LEU A 362 6.18 8.31 -27.70
N LEU A 363 5.82 9.47 -28.23
CA LEU A 363 6.74 10.42 -28.85
C LEU A 363 6.96 11.59 -27.90
N TYR A 364 8.21 11.90 -27.58
CA TYR A 364 8.56 13.14 -26.92
C TYR A 364 8.54 14.29 -27.94
N ASP A 365 7.53 15.13 -27.84
CA ASP A 365 7.43 16.32 -28.67
C ASP A 365 8.30 17.45 -28.07
N GLN A 366 9.38 17.78 -28.76
CA GLN A 366 10.34 18.81 -28.33
C GLN A 366 9.74 20.22 -28.27
N LYS A 367 8.67 20.48 -29.04
CA LYS A 367 8.02 21.79 -29.07
C LYS A 367 7.15 22.02 -27.83
N THR A 368 6.48 20.98 -27.38
CA THR A 368 5.54 21.05 -26.26
C THR A 368 6.13 20.50 -24.96
N GLY A 369 7.20 19.72 -25.02
CA GLY A 369 7.76 19.02 -23.86
C GLY A 369 6.92 17.84 -23.37
N ARG A 370 5.90 17.40 -24.14
CA ARG A 370 4.94 16.37 -23.80
C ARG A 370 5.33 14.99 -24.33
N LEU A 371 4.81 13.97 -23.66
CA LEU A 371 4.78 12.61 -24.20
C LEU A 371 3.41 12.36 -24.85
N VAL A 372 3.40 12.21 -26.16
CA VAL A 372 2.19 12.01 -26.95
C VAL A 372 2.13 10.57 -27.44
N VAL A 373 0.99 9.93 -27.28
CA VAL A 373 0.74 8.59 -27.87
C VAL A 373 0.76 8.73 -29.38
N TYR A 374 1.52 7.89 -30.06
CA TYR A 374 1.54 7.82 -31.52
C TYR A 374 1.34 6.39 -32.01
N GLU A 375 0.76 6.26 -33.19
CA GLU A 375 0.62 4.99 -33.90
C GLU A 375 1.57 5.02 -35.09
N ASP A 376 2.28 3.93 -35.32
CA ASP A 376 3.01 3.75 -36.57
C ASP A 376 1.95 3.62 -37.69
N PHE A 377 1.93 4.55 -38.59
CA PHE A 377 1.16 4.35 -39.83
C PHE A 377 1.82 3.22 -40.60
N ILE A 378 1.12 2.09 -40.73
CA ILE A 378 1.48 0.93 -41.53
C ILE A 378 1.45 1.31 -43.00
#